data_656712a7dff8b4f68c74f481af4cce49
#
_entry.id   656712a7dff8b4f68c74f481af4cce49
#
_cell.length_a   1.000
_cell.length_b   1.000
_cell.length_c   1.000
_cell.angle_alpha   90.00
_cell.angle_beta   90.00
_cell.angle_gamma   90.00
#
_symmetry.space_group_name_H-M   'P 1'
#
loop_
_entity.id
_entity.type
_entity.pdbx_description
1 polymer ?
#
loop_
_entity_poly.entity_id
_entity_poly.type
_entity_poly.pdbx_seq_one_letter_code
_entity_poly.pdbx_strand_id
1 'polypeptide(L)'
;RSSAASDVYKRQAFNFDWANDRLFYNQYRRLYSYFTNTGMEATGLPQGREKELLLPYKEQLPPSVFNKEFANPRHPDFKASRENLRRAVRLLKEAGYDFVDGKMTNLKTGEPLAFEILSNSANGSSFTRVMLPFIDNLKKIGVKAVFRNLEVNIFKNRLDNFDFDMAIVSYGVSRMPGNEQREMWGSRSADAKGSYNVIGIKNPVVDALIEGLIRAQEKEDYEAHVRALDRVLLNEHYVIFQWYSPYNRVAYQNKFGHPQSKIKAGYQPFTWWMKETRTKGRK
;
A
#
# COMPACT_ATOMS: atom_id res chain seq x y z
N ARG A 1 13.44 -14.61 -3.15
CA ARG A 1 12.68 -13.57 -2.43
C ARG A 1 13.66 -12.74 -1.59
N SER A 2 13.65 -11.43 -1.79
CA SER A 2 14.49 -10.46 -1.09
C SER A 2 14.13 -10.48 0.42
N SER A 3 15.13 -10.28 1.30
CA SER A 3 14.83 -10.12 2.74
C SER A 3 14.09 -8.81 2.98
N ALA A 4 13.22 -8.75 3.99
CA ALA A 4 12.49 -7.53 4.34
C ALA A 4 13.42 -6.30 4.47
N ALA A 5 14.62 -6.48 5.00
CA ALA A 5 15.64 -5.44 5.11
C ALA A 5 16.06 -4.86 3.75
N SER A 6 16.14 -5.71 2.70
CA SER A 6 16.53 -5.29 1.35
C SER A 6 15.42 -4.56 0.58
N ASP A 7 14.20 -4.50 1.10
CA ASP A 7 13.07 -3.83 0.43
C ASP A 7 12.72 -2.47 1.05
N VAL A 8 13.14 -2.23 2.29
CA VAL A 8 12.85 -0.97 3.01
C VAL A 8 13.43 0.27 2.29
N TYR A 9 14.56 0.13 1.60
CA TYR A 9 15.18 1.24 0.86
C TYR A 9 14.30 1.81 -0.25
N LYS A 10 13.49 0.96 -0.90
CA LYS A 10 12.57 1.37 -1.97
C LYS A 10 11.58 2.44 -1.47
N ARG A 11 11.08 2.27 -0.24
CA ARG A 11 10.17 3.23 0.40
C ARG A 11 10.81 4.61 0.59
N GLN A 12 12.14 4.66 0.85
CA GLN A 12 12.88 5.91 1.01
C GLN A 12 13.04 6.67 -0.30
N ALA A 13 13.09 5.95 -1.43
CA ALA A 13 13.22 6.53 -2.76
C ALA A 13 11.88 7.04 -3.33
N PHE A 14 10.74 6.59 -2.79
CA PHE A 14 9.41 6.96 -3.27
C PHE A 14 8.94 8.28 -2.69
N ASN A 15 8.98 9.34 -3.51
CA ASN A 15 8.62 10.70 -3.12
C ASN A 15 7.16 11.02 -3.47
N PHE A 16 6.22 10.62 -2.59
CA PHE A 16 4.81 10.95 -2.75
C PHE A 16 4.53 12.46 -2.58
N ASP A 17 5.21 13.13 -1.64
CA ASP A 17 4.94 14.55 -1.36
C ASP A 17 5.17 15.41 -2.61
N TRP A 18 6.27 15.17 -3.34
CA TRP A 18 6.54 15.83 -4.63
C TRP A 18 5.48 15.46 -5.69
N ALA A 19 5.14 14.18 -5.82
CA ALA A 19 4.16 13.74 -6.80
C ALA A 19 2.78 14.34 -6.53
N ASN A 20 2.38 14.42 -5.26
CA ASN A 20 1.11 15.01 -4.88
C ASN A 20 1.06 16.51 -5.16
N ASP A 21 2.14 17.24 -4.87
CA ASP A 21 2.24 18.67 -5.16
C ASP A 21 2.27 18.95 -6.67
N ARG A 22 3.18 18.31 -7.40
CA ARG A 22 3.50 18.65 -8.80
C ARG A 22 2.62 17.99 -9.84
N LEU A 23 2.16 16.77 -9.58
CA LEU A 23 1.38 16.01 -10.55
C LEU A 23 -0.11 15.97 -10.20
N PHE A 24 -0.44 16.07 -8.92
CA PHE A 24 -1.80 15.86 -8.43
C PHE A 24 -2.42 17.10 -7.77
N TYR A 25 -1.70 18.22 -7.71
CA TYR A 25 -2.20 19.49 -7.15
C TYR A 25 -2.78 19.32 -5.73
N ASN A 26 -2.12 18.50 -4.91
CA ASN A 26 -2.50 18.16 -3.53
C ASN A 26 -3.90 17.53 -3.39
N GLN A 27 -4.41 16.88 -4.45
CA GLN A 27 -5.76 16.30 -4.46
C GLN A 27 -5.83 14.86 -3.92
N TYR A 28 -4.70 14.23 -3.63
CA TYR A 28 -4.65 12.87 -3.11
C TYR A 28 -4.08 12.82 -1.71
N ARG A 29 -4.37 11.72 -1.02
CA ARG A 29 -3.77 11.38 0.27
C ARG A 29 -3.00 10.08 0.15
N ARG A 30 -1.86 9.99 0.83
CA ARG A 30 -1.08 8.77 0.88
C ARG A 30 -1.77 7.74 1.77
N LEU A 31 -1.80 6.50 1.32
CA LEU A 31 -2.16 5.38 2.17
C LEU A 31 -1.07 5.16 3.23
N TYR A 32 -1.45 4.73 4.42
CA TYR A 32 -0.54 4.54 5.56
C TYR A 32 -0.79 3.22 6.31
N SER A 33 -1.81 2.47 5.92
CA SER A 33 -2.24 1.23 6.53
C SER A 33 -2.91 0.35 5.47
N TYR A 34 -2.90 -0.96 5.67
CA TYR A 34 -3.67 -1.90 4.86
C TYR A 34 -5.18 -1.70 5.04
N PHE A 35 -5.60 -1.10 6.15
CA PHE A 35 -6.99 -0.82 6.50
C PHE A 35 -7.30 0.68 6.56
N THR A 36 -6.60 1.50 5.79
CA THR A 36 -6.82 2.96 5.74
C THR A 36 -8.29 3.31 5.54
N ASN A 37 -8.81 4.24 6.35
CA ASN A 37 -10.20 4.74 6.39
C ASN A 37 -11.23 3.75 6.97
N THR A 38 -10.82 2.71 7.65
CA THR A 38 -11.75 1.81 8.38
C THR A 38 -11.99 2.26 9.82
N GLY A 39 -11.04 3.01 10.41
CA GLY A 39 -11.00 3.38 11.83
C GLY A 39 -10.33 2.29 12.69
N MET A 40 -9.75 1.26 12.04
CA MET A 40 -9.08 0.14 12.70
C MET A 40 -7.61 0.04 12.29
N GLU A 41 -7.04 1.14 11.82
CA GLU A 41 -5.63 1.23 11.46
C GLU A 41 -4.73 1.10 12.70
N ALA A 42 -3.59 0.44 12.55
CA ALA A 42 -2.55 0.44 13.56
C ALA A 42 -1.85 1.80 13.61
N THR A 43 -2.02 2.51 14.72
CA THR A 43 -1.39 3.82 14.99
C THR A 43 -0.61 3.79 16.28
N GLY A 44 0.37 4.69 16.45
CA GLY A 44 1.21 4.74 17.64
C GLY A 44 1.90 3.40 17.95
N LEU A 45 2.07 3.09 19.22
CA LEU A 45 2.55 1.79 19.71
C LEU A 45 1.35 0.89 20.10
N PRO A 46 1.52 -0.45 20.06
CA PRO A 46 0.43 -1.36 20.42
C PRO A 46 0.06 -1.20 21.91
N GLN A 47 -1.23 -1.12 22.21
CA GLN A 47 -1.76 -0.94 23.56
C GLN A 47 -2.94 -1.89 23.83
N GLY A 48 -3.28 -2.09 25.11
CA GLY A 48 -4.43 -2.86 25.54
C GLY A 48 -4.52 -4.22 24.85
N ARG A 49 -5.71 -4.56 24.36
CA ARG A 49 -6.01 -5.86 23.72
C ARG A 49 -5.14 -6.13 22.48
N GLU A 50 -4.85 -5.11 21.66
CA GLU A 50 -3.92 -5.27 20.53
C GLU A 50 -2.54 -5.79 20.97
N LYS A 51 -1.98 -5.19 22.02
CA LYS A 51 -0.69 -5.62 22.56
C LYS A 51 -0.73 -7.04 23.12
N GLU A 52 -1.80 -7.39 23.83
CA GLU A 52 -1.99 -8.73 24.40
C GLU A 52 -2.01 -9.80 23.29
N LEU A 53 -2.66 -9.53 22.14
CA LEU A 53 -2.70 -10.43 21.00
C LEU A 53 -1.32 -10.63 20.34
N LEU A 54 -0.45 -9.63 20.40
CA LEU A 54 0.89 -9.67 19.79
C LEU A 54 1.95 -10.29 20.71
N LEU A 55 1.80 -10.16 22.03
CA LEU A 55 2.80 -10.62 23.01
C LEU A 55 3.18 -12.10 22.89
N PRO A 56 2.25 -13.05 22.64
CA PRO A 56 2.61 -14.47 22.47
C PRO A 56 3.57 -14.72 21.29
N TYR A 57 3.64 -13.80 20.34
CA TYR A 57 4.45 -13.90 19.13
C TYR A 57 5.70 -13.01 19.16
N LYS A 58 6.06 -12.46 20.33
CA LYS A 58 7.13 -11.46 20.45
C LYS A 58 8.45 -11.91 19.84
N GLU A 59 8.81 -13.18 20.02
CA GLU A 59 10.06 -13.75 19.51
C GLU A 59 10.03 -14.03 17.99
N GLN A 60 8.84 -14.06 17.41
CA GLN A 60 8.62 -14.29 15.97
C GLN A 60 8.47 -12.98 15.19
N LEU A 61 8.25 -11.87 15.89
CA LEU A 61 7.97 -10.55 15.30
C LEU A 61 9.19 -9.64 15.41
N PRO A 62 9.41 -8.76 14.40
CA PRO A 62 10.42 -7.73 14.51
C PRO A 62 10.21 -6.86 15.75
N PRO A 63 11.25 -6.47 16.51
CA PRO A 63 11.12 -5.59 17.68
C PRO A 63 10.40 -4.27 17.37
N SER A 64 10.48 -3.80 16.13
CA SER A 64 9.79 -2.59 15.66
C SER A 64 8.27 -2.63 15.82
N VAL A 65 7.65 -3.81 15.83
CA VAL A 65 6.22 -4.00 16.11
C VAL A 65 5.84 -3.42 17.47
N PHE A 66 6.72 -3.49 18.46
CA PHE A 66 6.44 -3.12 19.85
C PHE A 66 6.99 -1.76 20.25
N ASN A 67 8.06 -1.29 19.60
CA ASN A 67 8.84 -0.14 20.06
C ASN A 67 8.93 1.01 19.05
N LYS A 68 8.29 0.88 17.87
CA LYS A 68 8.35 1.91 16.84
C LYS A 68 7.02 2.06 16.12
N GLU A 69 6.54 3.29 16.05
CA GLU A 69 5.41 3.59 15.20
C GLU A 69 5.78 3.48 13.71
N PHE A 70 4.90 2.85 12.94
CA PHE A 70 5.08 2.80 11.49
C PHE A 70 4.80 4.17 10.89
N ALA A 71 5.70 4.63 10.04
CA ALA A 71 5.51 5.84 9.26
C ALA A 71 6.07 5.70 7.85
N ASN A 72 5.36 6.27 6.88
CA ASN A 72 5.92 6.44 5.55
C ASN A 72 7.01 7.52 5.56
N PRO A 73 8.10 7.34 4.78
CA PRO A 73 9.06 8.42 4.58
C PRO A 73 8.37 9.67 4.03
N ARG A 74 8.71 10.83 4.59
CA ARG A 74 8.21 12.13 4.13
C ARG A 74 9.30 12.86 3.35
N HIS A 75 8.88 13.62 2.36
CA HIS A 75 9.75 14.37 1.45
C HIS A 75 9.26 15.82 1.31
N PRO A 76 9.13 16.57 2.42
CA PRO A 76 8.56 17.92 2.39
C PRO A 76 9.41 18.90 1.57
N ASP A 77 10.71 18.62 1.42
CA ASP A 77 11.64 19.45 0.69
C ASP A 77 12.78 18.64 0.05
N PHE A 78 13.67 19.34 -0.66
CA PHE A 78 14.83 18.74 -1.32
C PHE A 78 15.85 18.15 -0.33
N LYS A 79 16.03 18.77 0.84
CA LYS A 79 16.95 18.30 1.86
C LYS A 79 16.49 16.95 2.42
N ALA A 80 15.22 16.85 2.80
CA ALA A 80 14.61 15.61 3.28
C ALA A 80 14.68 14.50 2.22
N SER A 81 14.44 14.83 0.95
CA SER A 81 14.59 13.89 -0.16
C SER A 81 15.99 13.32 -0.28
N ARG A 82 17.03 14.16 -0.15
CA ARG A 82 18.43 13.71 -0.15
C ARG A 82 18.78 12.86 1.07
N GLU A 83 18.26 13.22 2.24
CA GLU A 83 18.45 12.44 3.48
C GLU A 83 17.81 11.06 3.37
N ASN A 84 16.60 10.96 2.79
CA ASN A 84 15.96 9.68 2.52
C ASN A 84 16.77 8.81 1.55
N LEU A 85 17.33 9.37 0.49
CA LEU A 85 18.21 8.62 -0.43
C LEU A 85 19.49 8.15 0.28
N ARG A 86 20.11 8.99 1.13
CA ARG A 86 21.24 8.56 1.97
C ARG A 86 20.86 7.42 2.91
N ARG A 87 19.67 7.48 3.49
CA ARG A 87 19.16 6.40 4.32
C ARG A 87 18.94 5.12 3.52
N ALA A 88 18.42 5.23 2.29
CA ALA A 88 18.28 4.09 1.37
C ALA A 88 19.64 3.41 1.11
N VAL A 89 20.69 4.19 0.86
CA VAL A 89 22.06 3.66 0.67
C VAL A 89 22.56 2.95 1.94
N ARG A 90 22.35 3.53 3.13
CA ARG A 90 22.75 2.84 4.38
C ARG A 90 22.04 1.52 4.56
N LEU A 91 20.73 1.46 4.34
CA LEU A 91 19.96 0.22 4.41
C LEU A 91 20.46 -0.84 3.42
N LEU A 92 20.83 -0.45 2.22
CA LEU A 92 21.42 -1.36 1.24
C LEU A 92 22.80 -1.87 1.69
N LYS A 93 23.65 -1.00 2.27
CA LYS A 93 24.94 -1.43 2.82
C LYS A 93 24.77 -2.40 3.99
N GLU A 94 23.84 -2.14 4.90
CA GLU A 94 23.47 -3.05 6.00
C GLU A 94 22.98 -4.41 5.48
N ALA A 95 22.36 -4.44 4.28
CA ALA A 95 21.90 -5.66 3.60
C ALA A 95 22.99 -6.34 2.77
N GLY A 96 24.23 -5.87 2.79
CA GLY A 96 25.37 -6.49 2.08
C GLY A 96 25.57 -6.03 0.63
N TYR A 97 25.03 -4.85 0.29
CA TYR A 97 25.27 -4.20 -1.00
C TYR A 97 26.22 -3.03 -0.85
N ASP A 98 27.02 -2.72 -1.86
CA ASP A 98 27.80 -1.49 -1.97
C ASP A 98 27.97 -1.06 -3.42
N PHE A 99 28.52 0.15 -3.63
CA PHE A 99 28.81 0.64 -4.97
C PHE A 99 30.02 -0.07 -5.57
N VAL A 100 29.83 -0.65 -6.75
CA VAL A 100 30.88 -1.15 -7.63
C VAL A 100 30.63 -0.55 -9.01
N ASP A 101 31.59 0.21 -9.54
CA ASP A 101 31.50 0.92 -10.82
C ASP A 101 30.21 1.72 -11.00
N GLY A 102 29.80 2.43 -9.93
CA GLY A 102 28.60 3.27 -9.91
C GLY A 102 27.28 2.52 -9.81
N LYS A 103 27.31 1.20 -9.66
CA LYS A 103 26.12 0.35 -9.48
C LYS A 103 26.05 -0.21 -8.08
N MET A 104 24.88 -0.22 -7.50
CA MET A 104 24.62 -0.89 -6.21
C MET A 104 24.68 -2.40 -6.44
N THR A 105 25.67 -3.05 -5.88
CA THR A 105 26.03 -4.44 -6.20
C THR A 105 26.04 -5.29 -4.92
N ASN A 106 25.50 -6.50 -5.00
CA ASN A 106 25.57 -7.46 -3.91
C ASN A 106 27.03 -7.96 -3.77
N LEU A 107 27.64 -7.72 -2.61
CA LEU A 107 29.04 -8.03 -2.36
C LEU A 107 29.34 -9.54 -2.29
N LYS A 108 28.33 -10.39 -2.10
CA LYS A 108 28.50 -11.85 -2.06
C LYS A 108 28.41 -12.47 -3.47
N THR A 109 27.48 -11.97 -4.30
CA THR A 109 27.25 -12.56 -5.62
C THR A 109 27.94 -11.79 -6.76
N GLY A 110 28.33 -10.53 -6.53
CA GLY A 110 28.86 -9.65 -7.56
C GLY A 110 27.78 -9.12 -8.53
N GLU A 111 26.51 -9.38 -8.29
CA GLU A 111 25.42 -8.99 -9.17
C GLU A 111 24.92 -7.59 -8.85
N PRO A 112 24.79 -6.69 -9.86
CA PRO A 112 24.16 -5.38 -9.68
C PRO A 112 22.68 -5.53 -9.30
N LEU A 113 22.22 -4.69 -8.38
CA LEU A 113 20.83 -4.67 -7.96
C LEU A 113 19.95 -4.09 -9.07
N ALA A 114 19.15 -4.96 -9.66
CA ALA A 114 18.22 -4.61 -10.72
C ALA A 114 16.87 -5.31 -10.51
N PHE A 115 15.78 -4.66 -10.91
CA PHE A 115 14.44 -5.25 -10.86
C PHE A 115 13.48 -4.55 -11.83
N GLU A 116 12.34 -5.19 -12.10
CA GLU A 116 11.28 -4.60 -12.89
C GLU A 116 10.03 -4.30 -12.04
N ILE A 117 9.28 -3.28 -12.48
CA ILE A 117 8.01 -2.87 -11.87
C ILE A 117 6.92 -3.06 -12.93
N LEU A 118 6.00 -3.99 -12.69
CA LEU A 118 4.91 -4.27 -13.62
C LEU A 118 3.69 -3.40 -13.34
N SER A 119 3.02 -3.00 -14.40
CA SER A 119 1.73 -2.29 -14.37
C SER A 119 0.89 -2.69 -15.59
N ASN A 120 -0.42 -2.61 -15.47
CA ASN A 120 -1.38 -2.69 -16.57
C ASN A 120 -2.12 -1.37 -16.79
N SER A 121 -1.61 -0.27 -16.23
CA SER A 121 -2.23 1.05 -16.36
C SER A 121 -2.11 1.58 -17.78
N ALA A 122 -3.11 2.35 -18.24
CA ALA A 122 -3.03 3.02 -19.54
C ALA A 122 -1.78 3.93 -19.62
N ASN A 123 -1.16 4.01 -20.80
CA ASN A 123 -0.04 4.91 -21.06
C ASN A 123 -0.44 6.35 -20.74
N GLY A 124 0.45 7.08 -20.04
CA GLY A 124 0.18 8.45 -19.58
C GLY A 124 -0.69 8.51 -18.32
N SER A 125 -1.04 7.37 -17.72
CA SER A 125 -1.74 7.31 -16.45
C SER A 125 -0.94 7.99 -15.34
N SER A 126 -1.61 8.28 -14.21
CA SER A 126 -0.98 8.83 -13.02
C SER A 126 0.16 7.93 -12.50
N PHE A 127 0.04 6.61 -12.65
CA PHE A 127 1.10 5.67 -12.24
C PHE A 127 2.36 5.83 -13.07
N THR A 128 2.27 5.88 -14.42
CA THR A 128 3.44 6.11 -15.28
C THR A 128 4.17 7.39 -14.90
N ARG A 129 3.43 8.48 -14.68
CA ARG A 129 4.00 9.79 -14.32
C ARG A 129 4.72 9.79 -12.97
N VAL A 130 4.28 8.99 -12.01
CA VAL A 130 4.89 8.88 -10.68
C VAL A 130 6.05 7.88 -10.66
N MET A 131 5.99 6.82 -11.48
CA MET A 131 7.06 5.81 -11.51
C MET A 131 8.36 6.35 -12.12
N LEU A 132 8.32 7.26 -13.08
CA LEU A 132 9.54 7.82 -13.66
C LEU A 132 10.42 8.55 -12.62
N PRO A 133 9.93 9.51 -11.81
CA PRO A 133 10.71 10.12 -10.74
C PRO A 133 11.19 9.11 -9.66
N PHE A 134 10.42 8.07 -9.39
CA PHE A 134 10.82 7.02 -8.48
C PHE A 134 12.03 6.24 -9.02
N ILE A 135 12.00 5.87 -10.31
CA ILE A 135 13.12 5.21 -10.99
C ILE A 135 14.35 6.09 -11.03
N ASP A 136 14.18 7.40 -11.28
CA ASP A 136 15.28 8.36 -11.24
C ASP A 136 15.92 8.45 -9.85
N ASN A 137 15.14 8.39 -8.79
CA ASN A 137 15.66 8.34 -7.43
C ASN A 137 16.41 7.02 -7.14
N LEU A 138 15.93 5.89 -7.61
CA LEU A 138 16.62 4.61 -7.52
C LEU A 138 17.95 4.62 -8.29
N LYS A 139 17.96 5.20 -9.50
CA LYS A 139 19.18 5.37 -10.29
C LYS A 139 20.25 6.20 -9.57
N LYS A 140 19.86 7.26 -8.83
CA LYS A 140 20.79 8.08 -8.03
C LYS A 140 21.52 7.29 -6.94
N ILE A 141 20.94 6.19 -6.49
CA ILE A 141 21.53 5.27 -5.50
C ILE A 141 22.09 4.00 -6.14
N GLY A 142 22.34 4.01 -7.45
CA GLY A 142 22.98 2.92 -8.19
C GLY A 142 22.08 1.73 -8.49
N VAL A 143 20.77 1.81 -8.23
CA VAL A 143 19.82 0.71 -8.46
C VAL A 143 19.17 0.85 -9.83
N LYS A 144 19.16 -0.22 -10.62
CA LYS A 144 18.50 -0.27 -11.93
C LYS A 144 17.08 -0.78 -11.79
N ALA A 145 16.10 0.10 -11.93
CA ALA A 145 14.69 -0.28 -12.01
C ALA A 145 14.12 -0.02 -13.41
N VAL A 146 13.26 -0.92 -13.89
CA VAL A 146 12.60 -0.80 -15.19
C VAL A 146 11.09 -0.85 -14.99
N PHE A 147 10.37 0.16 -15.45
CA PHE A 147 8.92 0.17 -15.44
C PHE A 147 8.39 -0.43 -16.72
N ARG A 148 7.54 -1.47 -16.60
CA ARG A 148 6.89 -2.14 -17.72
C ARG A 148 5.39 -2.03 -17.61
N ASN A 149 4.82 -1.38 -18.59
CA ASN A 149 3.37 -1.31 -18.74
C ASN A 149 2.94 -2.40 -19.71
N LEU A 150 2.16 -3.36 -19.23
CA LEU A 150 1.78 -4.56 -19.95
C LEU A 150 0.29 -4.51 -20.33
N GLU A 151 -0.08 -5.28 -21.34
CA GLU A 151 -1.48 -5.60 -21.63
C GLU A 151 -2.08 -6.40 -20.45
N VAL A 152 -3.39 -6.24 -20.23
CA VAL A 152 -4.10 -6.74 -19.04
C VAL A 152 -3.92 -8.26 -18.84
N ASN A 153 -4.05 -9.04 -19.92
CA ASN A 153 -3.96 -10.50 -19.85
C ASN A 153 -2.52 -10.97 -19.59
N ILE A 154 -1.53 -10.28 -20.17
CA ILE A 154 -0.11 -10.55 -19.94
C ILE A 154 0.25 -10.22 -18.49
N PHE A 155 -0.21 -9.06 -17.99
CA PHE A 155 0.00 -8.65 -16.61
C PHE A 155 -0.61 -9.66 -15.63
N LYS A 156 -1.89 -10.06 -15.88
CA LYS A 156 -2.58 -11.05 -15.05
C LYS A 156 -1.85 -12.39 -15.05
N ASN A 157 -1.45 -12.89 -16.22
CA ASN A 157 -0.72 -14.15 -16.33
C ASN A 157 0.59 -14.13 -15.53
N ARG A 158 1.35 -13.05 -15.61
CA ARG A 158 2.59 -12.90 -14.85
C ARG A 158 2.32 -12.85 -13.34
N LEU A 159 1.27 -12.13 -12.89
CA LEU A 159 0.87 -12.12 -11.49
C LEU A 159 0.47 -13.52 -11.00
N ASP A 160 -0.37 -14.22 -11.75
CA ASP A 160 -0.88 -15.55 -11.40
C ASP A 160 0.24 -16.59 -11.31
N ASN A 161 1.35 -16.39 -12.03
CA ASN A 161 2.53 -17.25 -11.98
C ASN A 161 3.65 -16.71 -11.06
N PHE A 162 3.42 -15.62 -10.32
CA PHE A 162 4.42 -14.96 -9.47
C PHE A 162 5.69 -14.54 -10.21
N ASP A 163 5.58 -14.28 -11.53
CA ASP A 163 6.67 -13.85 -12.42
C ASP A 163 6.83 -12.33 -12.41
N PHE A 164 7.30 -11.78 -11.33
CA PHE A 164 7.59 -10.35 -11.17
C PHE A 164 8.48 -10.07 -9.95
N ASP A 165 9.20 -8.95 -9.99
CA ASP A 165 9.92 -8.41 -8.84
C ASP A 165 9.03 -7.46 -8.04
N MET A 166 8.37 -6.53 -8.73
CA MET A 166 7.38 -5.61 -8.18
C MET A 166 6.20 -5.46 -9.14
N ALA A 167 5.00 -5.29 -8.60
CA ALA A 167 3.81 -5.02 -9.38
C ALA A 167 2.94 -3.95 -8.72
N ILE A 168 2.27 -3.13 -9.54
CA ILE A 168 1.27 -2.18 -9.06
C ILE A 168 -0.07 -2.91 -9.02
N VAL A 169 -0.59 -3.11 -7.82
CA VAL A 169 -1.87 -3.77 -7.57
C VAL A 169 -2.77 -2.93 -6.69
N SER A 170 -4.08 -3.14 -6.79
CA SER A 170 -5.08 -2.52 -5.93
C SER A 170 -5.84 -3.59 -5.17
N TYR A 171 -5.92 -3.42 -3.86
CA TYR A 171 -6.76 -4.26 -3.00
C TYR A 171 -8.01 -3.49 -2.59
N GLY A 172 -9.17 -4.08 -2.80
CA GLY A 172 -10.42 -3.58 -2.23
C GLY A 172 -10.50 -3.96 -0.76
N VAL A 173 -10.52 -2.97 0.12
CA VAL A 173 -10.62 -3.20 1.56
C VAL A 173 -12.07 -2.99 2.00
N SER A 174 -12.66 -4.01 2.64
CA SER A 174 -13.96 -3.88 3.31
C SER A 174 -13.84 -2.92 4.51
N ARG A 175 -14.93 -2.21 4.82
CA ARG A 175 -15.03 -1.47 6.09
C ARG A 175 -15.09 -2.39 7.30
N MET A 176 -15.45 -3.64 7.09
CA MET A 176 -15.41 -4.71 8.09
C MET A 176 -14.65 -5.90 7.48
N PRO A 177 -13.31 -5.92 7.62
CA PRO A 177 -12.48 -7.03 7.16
C PRO A 177 -12.93 -8.37 7.74
N GLY A 178 -12.90 -9.42 6.93
CA GLY A 178 -13.38 -10.74 7.34
C GLY A 178 -12.66 -11.89 6.64
N ASN A 179 -13.42 -12.85 6.12
CA ASN A 179 -12.92 -14.07 5.46
C ASN A 179 -11.99 -13.79 4.27
N GLU A 180 -12.17 -12.67 3.57
CA GLU A 180 -11.34 -12.28 2.44
C GLU A 180 -9.87 -12.07 2.82
N GLN A 181 -9.58 -11.83 4.11
CA GLN A 181 -8.20 -11.67 4.59
C GLN A 181 -7.39 -12.97 4.44
N ARG A 182 -8.04 -14.14 4.49
CA ARG A 182 -7.39 -15.44 4.21
C ARG A 182 -6.83 -15.50 2.78
N GLU A 183 -7.60 -14.99 1.83
CA GLU A 183 -7.20 -14.97 0.42
C GLU A 183 -6.14 -13.90 0.10
N MET A 184 -6.18 -12.78 0.84
CA MET A 184 -5.25 -11.65 0.61
C MET A 184 -3.88 -11.87 1.27
N TRP A 185 -3.85 -12.41 2.50
CA TRP A 185 -2.66 -12.43 3.34
C TRP A 185 -2.34 -13.80 3.93
N GLY A 186 -3.26 -14.77 3.88
CA GLY A 186 -3.12 -16.07 4.52
C GLY A 186 -2.12 -16.98 3.81
N SER A 187 -1.38 -17.78 4.58
CA SER A 187 -0.33 -18.67 4.06
C SER A 187 -0.85 -19.71 3.06
N ARG A 188 -2.10 -20.14 3.19
CA ARG A 188 -2.71 -21.14 2.28
C ARG A 188 -2.88 -20.64 0.85
N SER A 189 -3.08 -19.33 0.68
CA SER A 189 -3.24 -18.69 -0.63
C SER A 189 -1.90 -18.29 -1.27
N ALA A 190 -0.80 -18.36 -0.55
CA ALA A 190 0.50 -17.84 -0.97
C ALA A 190 1.09 -18.47 -2.23
N ASP A 191 0.81 -19.75 -2.49
CA ASP A 191 1.27 -20.48 -3.67
C ASP A 191 0.14 -20.81 -4.65
N ALA A 192 -1.08 -20.38 -4.35
CA ALA A 192 -2.23 -20.64 -5.21
C ALA A 192 -2.23 -19.65 -6.39
N LYS A 193 -2.13 -20.18 -7.61
CA LYS A 193 -2.20 -19.37 -8.83
C LYS A 193 -3.50 -18.60 -8.91
N GLY A 194 -3.42 -17.32 -9.19
CA GLY A 194 -4.59 -16.42 -9.28
C GLY A 194 -5.19 -16.02 -7.94
N SER A 195 -4.55 -16.35 -6.81
CA SER A 195 -4.96 -15.85 -5.50
C SER A 195 -4.71 -14.35 -5.36
N TYR A 196 -5.36 -13.74 -4.38
CA TYR A 196 -5.09 -12.34 -4.03
C TYR A 196 -3.79 -12.15 -3.24
N ASN A 197 -3.20 -13.23 -2.69
CA ASN A 197 -1.91 -13.18 -2.00
C ASN A 197 -0.75 -13.18 -3.02
N VAL A 198 -0.77 -12.22 -3.93
CA VAL A 198 0.27 -12.10 -4.98
C VAL A 198 1.67 -11.84 -4.42
N ILE A 199 1.78 -11.38 -3.18
CA ILE A 199 3.04 -11.17 -2.47
C ILE A 199 3.64 -12.51 -2.03
N GLY A 200 2.81 -13.53 -1.84
CA GLY A 200 3.21 -14.84 -1.33
C GLY A 200 3.54 -14.83 0.16
N ILE A 201 2.74 -14.11 0.95
CA ILE A 201 2.89 -14.02 2.40
C ILE A 201 2.67 -15.41 3.01
N LYS A 202 3.66 -15.86 3.79
CA LYS A 202 3.61 -17.08 4.60
C LYS A 202 4.10 -16.73 6.00
N ASN A 203 3.18 -16.28 6.84
CA ASN A 203 3.50 -15.86 8.20
C ASN A 203 2.47 -16.44 9.17
N PRO A 204 2.86 -17.38 10.05
CA PRO A 204 1.95 -18.01 11.01
C PRO A 204 1.25 -17.02 11.96
N VAL A 205 1.91 -15.89 12.26
CA VAL A 205 1.31 -14.84 13.10
C VAL A 205 0.19 -14.14 12.35
N VAL A 206 0.37 -13.86 11.06
CA VAL A 206 -0.68 -13.31 10.18
C VAL A 206 -1.86 -14.28 10.13
N ASP A 207 -1.61 -15.58 9.93
CA ASP A 207 -2.67 -16.60 9.91
C ASP A 207 -3.47 -16.64 11.23
N ALA A 208 -2.77 -16.64 12.36
CA ALA A 208 -3.40 -16.66 13.68
C ALA A 208 -4.28 -15.42 13.92
N LEU A 209 -3.79 -14.23 13.52
CA LEU A 209 -4.53 -12.97 13.66
C LEU A 209 -5.76 -12.92 12.76
N ILE A 210 -5.68 -13.45 11.52
CA ILE A 210 -6.82 -13.60 10.63
C ILE A 210 -7.88 -14.52 11.23
N GLU A 211 -7.48 -15.67 11.75
CA GLU A 211 -8.42 -16.61 12.38
C GLU A 211 -9.06 -16.02 13.63
N GLY A 212 -8.30 -15.26 14.42
CA GLY A 212 -8.82 -14.53 15.57
C GLY A 212 -9.85 -13.46 15.18
N LEU A 213 -9.51 -12.66 14.16
CA LEU A 213 -10.40 -11.65 13.58
C LEU A 213 -11.76 -12.25 13.15
N ILE A 214 -11.73 -13.40 12.47
CA ILE A 214 -12.96 -14.06 11.95
C ILE A 214 -13.81 -14.64 13.08
N ARG A 215 -13.20 -15.08 14.16
CA ARG A 215 -13.90 -15.69 15.32
C ARG A 215 -14.33 -14.67 16.36
N ALA A 216 -13.80 -13.45 16.31
CA ALA A 216 -14.12 -12.43 17.30
C ALA A 216 -15.62 -12.12 17.31
N GLN A 217 -16.24 -12.19 18.47
CA GLN A 217 -17.66 -11.89 18.66
C GLN A 217 -17.87 -10.50 19.22
N GLU A 218 -16.93 -10.02 20.04
CA GLU A 218 -16.97 -8.70 20.62
C GLU A 218 -16.26 -7.68 19.73
N LYS A 219 -16.86 -6.50 19.62
CA LYS A 219 -16.35 -5.42 18.77
C LYS A 219 -14.91 -5.03 19.12
N GLU A 220 -14.61 -4.92 20.40
CA GLU A 220 -13.27 -4.51 20.87
C GLU A 220 -12.21 -5.55 20.48
N ASP A 221 -12.50 -6.85 20.66
CA ASP A 221 -11.60 -7.93 20.29
C ASP A 221 -11.41 -8.00 18.76
N TYR A 222 -12.49 -7.82 17.99
CA TYR A 222 -12.45 -7.73 16.53
C TYR A 222 -11.54 -6.59 16.05
N GLU A 223 -11.76 -5.36 16.55
CA GLU A 223 -10.93 -4.20 16.19
C GLU A 223 -9.47 -4.38 16.60
N ALA A 224 -9.21 -5.01 17.75
CA ALA A 224 -7.87 -5.30 18.20
C ALA A 224 -7.13 -6.29 17.27
N HIS A 225 -7.81 -7.32 16.77
CA HIS A 225 -7.27 -8.25 15.79
C HIS A 225 -6.95 -7.57 14.46
N VAL A 226 -7.82 -6.66 13.96
CA VAL A 226 -7.54 -5.89 12.74
C VAL A 226 -6.31 -5.00 12.92
N ARG A 227 -6.19 -4.29 14.06
CA ARG A 227 -5.01 -3.46 14.36
C ARG A 227 -3.74 -4.29 14.47
N ALA A 228 -3.81 -5.43 15.15
CA ALA A 228 -2.68 -6.34 15.29
C ALA A 228 -2.21 -6.88 13.92
N LEU A 229 -3.16 -7.31 13.08
CA LEU A 229 -2.88 -7.76 11.72
C LEU A 229 -2.23 -6.65 10.87
N ASP A 230 -2.80 -5.45 10.88
CA ASP A 230 -2.24 -4.29 10.18
C ASP A 230 -0.81 -4.01 10.63
N ARG A 231 -0.57 -4.00 11.94
CA ARG A 231 0.76 -3.73 12.50
C ARG A 231 1.80 -4.75 12.08
N VAL A 232 1.46 -6.03 12.05
CA VAL A 232 2.37 -7.07 11.58
C VAL A 232 2.66 -6.87 10.09
N LEU A 233 1.65 -6.72 9.25
CA LEU A 233 1.82 -6.48 7.81
C LEU A 233 2.64 -5.22 7.51
N LEU A 234 2.44 -4.14 8.27
CA LEU A 234 3.18 -2.88 8.13
C LEU A 234 4.68 -3.05 8.43
N ASN A 235 5.02 -3.84 9.46
CA ASN A 235 6.41 -4.03 9.88
C ASN A 235 7.18 -5.02 8.98
N GLU A 236 6.49 -5.85 8.22
CA GLU A 236 7.09 -6.73 7.21
C GLU A 236 7.44 -5.98 5.90
N HIS A 237 6.94 -4.77 5.72
CA HIS A 237 7.27 -3.89 4.59
C HIS A 237 7.00 -4.47 3.19
N TYR A 238 6.00 -5.32 3.05
CA TYR A 238 5.65 -5.96 1.77
C TYR A 238 5.27 -4.98 0.67
N VAL A 239 4.79 -3.77 1.01
CA VAL A 239 4.28 -2.80 0.05
C VAL A 239 4.90 -1.41 0.19
N ILE A 240 4.91 -0.68 -0.92
CA ILE A 240 5.10 0.77 -0.93
C ILE A 240 3.70 1.38 -1.09
N PHE A 241 3.17 1.94 -0.02
CA PHE A 241 1.86 2.56 -0.04
C PHE A 241 1.78 3.69 -1.05
N GLN A 242 0.79 3.60 -1.92
CA GLN A 242 0.46 4.58 -2.92
C GLN A 242 -0.50 5.62 -2.34
N TRP A 243 -1.54 6.01 -3.06
CA TRP A 243 -2.46 7.08 -2.69
C TRP A 243 -3.91 6.71 -3.00
N TYR A 244 -4.80 7.50 -2.44
CA TYR A 244 -6.22 7.44 -2.72
C TYR A 244 -6.81 8.84 -2.88
N SER A 245 -7.93 8.96 -3.60
CA SER A 245 -8.73 10.18 -3.66
C SER A 245 -9.67 10.23 -2.44
N PRO A 246 -9.59 11.25 -1.57
CA PRO A 246 -10.52 11.40 -0.46
C PRO A 246 -11.90 11.91 -0.91
N TYR A 247 -12.11 12.07 -2.22
CA TYR A 247 -13.32 12.62 -2.81
C TYR A 247 -13.86 11.71 -3.90
N ASN A 248 -15.17 11.58 -3.96
CA ASN A 248 -15.88 11.10 -5.13
C ASN A 248 -16.18 12.31 -6.03
N ARG A 249 -15.62 12.34 -7.24
CA ARG A 249 -15.87 13.40 -8.22
C ARG A 249 -17.06 13.00 -9.06
N VAL A 250 -18.14 13.79 -8.99
CA VAL A 250 -19.40 13.50 -9.68
C VAL A 250 -19.79 14.68 -10.54
N ALA A 251 -20.05 14.41 -11.83
CA ALA A 251 -20.69 15.36 -12.74
C ALA A 251 -22.13 14.91 -12.97
N TYR A 252 -23.09 15.82 -12.83
CA TYR A 252 -24.49 15.51 -13.01
C TYR A 252 -25.28 16.70 -13.56
N GLN A 253 -26.41 16.39 -14.18
CA GLN A 253 -27.31 17.44 -14.68
C GLN A 253 -28.04 18.11 -13.51
N ASN A 254 -28.20 19.43 -13.55
CA ASN A 254 -28.82 20.19 -12.47
C ASN A 254 -30.31 19.86 -12.24
N LYS A 255 -30.91 18.98 -13.06
CA LYS A 255 -32.25 18.45 -12.83
C LYS A 255 -32.36 17.47 -11.65
N PHE A 256 -31.24 16.97 -11.14
CA PHE A 256 -31.22 16.08 -9.99
C PHE A 256 -31.04 16.86 -8.69
N GLY A 257 -31.82 16.47 -7.67
CA GLY A 257 -31.62 16.84 -6.28
C GLY A 257 -30.94 15.68 -5.54
N HIS A 258 -30.22 16.00 -4.47
CA HIS A 258 -29.54 15.00 -3.64
C HIS A 258 -29.60 15.40 -2.16
N PRO A 259 -29.46 14.44 -1.23
CA PRO A 259 -29.41 14.73 0.20
C PRO A 259 -28.28 15.72 0.53
N GLN A 260 -28.56 16.68 1.40
CA GLN A 260 -27.57 17.63 1.92
C GLN A 260 -26.71 17.02 3.03
N SER A 261 -27.24 16.01 3.72
CA SER A 261 -26.51 15.30 4.77
C SER A 261 -25.42 14.38 4.18
N LYS A 262 -24.28 14.32 4.85
CA LYS A 262 -23.23 13.34 4.51
C LYS A 262 -23.74 11.95 4.86
N ILE A 263 -24.00 11.15 3.84
CA ILE A 263 -24.35 9.73 4.01
C ILE A 263 -23.09 8.98 4.44
N LYS A 264 -23.12 8.26 5.56
CA LYS A 264 -21.97 7.50 6.08
C LYS A 264 -21.42 6.46 5.08
N ALA A 265 -22.28 5.94 4.20
CA ALA A 265 -21.89 5.00 3.15
C ALA A 265 -21.22 5.66 1.92
N GLY A 266 -20.98 6.98 1.96
CA GLY A 266 -20.39 7.72 0.85
C GLY A 266 -21.41 8.11 -0.23
N TYR A 267 -20.92 8.28 -1.47
CA TYR A 267 -21.76 8.65 -2.60
C TYR A 267 -22.77 7.54 -2.94
N GLN A 268 -24.07 7.90 -2.90
CA GLN A 268 -25.18 6.98 -3.13
C GLN A 268 -26.16 7.58 -4.15
N PRO A 269 -25.98 7.35 -5.46
CA PRO A 269 -26.83 7.94 -6.52
C PRO A 269 -28.29 7.49 -6.40
N PHE A 270 -28.56 6.35 -5.81
CA PHE A 270 -29.93 5.84 -5.60
C PHE A 270 -30.76 6.67 -4.60
N THR A 271 -30.13 7.55 -3.85
CA THR A 271 -30.82 8.49 -2.94
C THR A 271 -31.16 9.82 -3.60
N TRP A 272 -30.88 9.95 -4.90
CA TRP A 272 -31.13 11.17 -5.66
C TRP A 272 -32.53 11.16 -6.25
N TRP A 273 -33.08 12.35 -6.47
CA TRP A 273 -34.42 12.51 -7.05
C TRP A 273 -34.41 13.53 -8.20
N MET A 274 -35.41 13.45 -9.05
CA MET A 274 -35.68 14.50 -10.06
C MET A 274 -36.27 15.73 -9.37
N LYS A 275 -35.68 16.89 -9.60
CA LYS A 275 -36.30 18.16 -9.18
C LYS A 275 -37.58 18.39 -9.99
N GLU A 276 -38.64 18.84 -9.33
CA GLU A 276 -39.85 19.27 -10.06
C GLU A 276 -39.51 20.42 -11.00
N THR A 277 -39.77 20.22 -12.26
CA THR A 277 -39.69 21.29 -13.26
C THR A 277 -40.89 22.20 -13.02
N ARG A 278 -40.68 23.36 -12.37
CA ARG A 278 -41.73 24.39 -12.39
C ARG A 278 -42.00 24.73 -13.84
N THR A 279 -43.09 24.20 -14.42
CA THR A 279 -43.62 24.66 -15.67
C THR A 279 -44.00 26.13 -15.45
N LYS A 280 -43.20 27.06 -16.00
CA LYS A 280 -43.62 28.45 -16.07
C LYS A 280 -44.91 28.44 -16.89
N GLY A 281 -46.04 28.64 -16.18
CA GLY A 281 -47.32 28.78 -16.83
C GLY A 281 -47.20 29.84 -17.94
N ARG A 282 -47.52 29.46 -19.14
CA ARG A 282 -47.75 30.39 -20.25
C ARG A 282 -48.87 31.33 -19.79
N LYS A 283 -48.55 32.59 -19.55
CA LYS A 283 -49.52 33.67 -19.57
C LYS A 283 -49.73 34.12 -20.98
#